data_e1f5dc040513a578403579a2d9318811
#
_entry.id   e1f5dc040513a578403579a2d9318811
#
_cell.length_a   1.000
_cell.length_b   1.000
_cell.length_c   1.000
_cell.angle_alpha   90.00
_cell.angle_beta   90.00
_cell.angle_gamma   90.00
#
_symmetry.space_group_name_H-M   'P 1'
#
loop_
_entity.id
_entity.type
_entity.pdbx_description
1 polymer ?
#
loop_
_entity_poly.entity_id
_entity_poly.type
_entity_poly.pdbx_seq_one_letter_code
_entity_poly.pdbx_strand_id
1 'polypeptide(L)'
;MKIIGLLPFKNEEQYLPLFLKNVQPICDEIIAIDDNSTDNSREIMENAGVIVKDYTETADIRGGWNPGRVRQYLFNYAREQKGTHFLCLDADETFTNNFVPIAREVISNIPPGKKLVMQ
;
A
#
# COMPACT_ATOMS: atom_id res chain seq x y z
N MET A 1 -0.14 16.07 -8.09
CA MET A 1 0.49 15.00 -7.30
C MET A 1 -0.53 13.91 -7.01
N LYS A 2 -0.16 12.68 -7.26
CA LYS A 2 -0.97 11.52 -6.91
C LYS A 2 -0.15 10.56 -6.04
N ILE A 3 -0.57 10.38 -4.80
CA ILE A 3 0.08 9.51 -3.84
C ILE A 3 -0.63 8.18 -3.80
N ILE A 4 0.08 7.10 -4.08
CA ILE A 4 -0.46 5.74 -4.05
C ILE A 4 0.23 4.92 -2.97
N GLY A 5 -0.56 4.37 -2.04
CA GLY A 5 -0.08 3.43 -1.04
C GLY A 5 0.00 2.02 -1.63
N LEU A 6 1.07 1.31 -1.35
CA LEU A 6 1.31 -0.05 -1.82
C LEU A 6 1.46 -0.98 -0.63
N LEU A 7 0.65 -2.05 -0.59
CA LEU A 7 0.59 -2.93 0.57
C LEU A 7 0.38 -4.38 0.16
N PRO A 8 1.35 -5.27 0.45
CA PRO A 8 1.09 -6.71 0.48
C PRO A 8 0.51 -7.08 1.84
N PHE A 9 -0.49 -7.99 1.89
CA PHE A 9 -1.07 -8.39 3.16
C PHE A 9 -1.50 -9.85 3.15
N LYS A 10 -1.52 -10.44 4.34
CA LYS A 10 -2.06 -11.78 4.60
C LYS A 10 -2.52 -11.86 6.05
N ASN A 11 -3.83 -12.13 6.24
CA ASN A 11 -4.40 -12.32 7.58
C ASN A 11 -4.05 -11.19 8.56
N GLU A 12 -4.35 -9.96 8.17
CA GLU A 12 -4.04 -8.76 8.93
C GLU A 12 -5.31 -8.05 9.44
N GLU A 13 -6.44 -8.77 9.58
CA GLU A 13 -7.72 -8.15 9.92
C GLU A 13 -7.67 -7.31 11.20
N GLN A 14 -6.82 -7.68 12.16
CA GLN A 14 -6.71 -6.94 13.42
C GLN A 14 -6.02 -5.57 13.26
N TYR A 15 -5.19 -5.41 12.23
CA TYR A 15 -4.44 -4.17 12.01
C TYR A 15 -5.05 -3.27 10.94
N LEU A 16 -5.78 -3.85 9.98
CA LEU A 16 -6.24 -3.10 8.81
C LEU A 16 -7.18 -1.94 9.12
N PRO A 17 -8.13 -2.04 10.07
CA PRO A 17 -8.98 -0.89 10.37
C PRO A 17 -8.20 0.35 10.81
N LEU A 18 -7.21 0.18 11.69
CA LEU A 18 -6.36 1.28 12.14
C LEU A 18 -5.45 1.76 11.01
N PHE A 19 -4.88 0.83 10.26
CA PHE A 19 -4.05 1.15 9.09
C PHE A 19 -4.81 2.04 8.11
N LEU A 20 -6.02 1.65 7.74
CA LEU A 20 -6.84 2.39 6.78
C LEU A 20 -7.21 3.78 7.31
N LYS A 21 -7.62 3.86 8.58
CA LYS A 21 -7.96 5.14 9.21
C LYS A 21 -6.79 6.12 9.18
N ASN A 22 -5.58 5.60 9.34
CA ASN A 22 -4.36 6.39 9.43
C ASN A 22 -3.79 6.76 8.04
N VAL A 23 -3.84 5.82 7.09
CA VAL A 23 -3.15 5.95 5.81
C VAL A 23 -4.04 6.50 4.70
N GLN A 24 -5.33 6.19 4.69
CA GLN A 24 -6.24 6.68 3.64
C GLN A 24 -6.25 8.20 3.49
N PRO A 25 -6.21 9.00 4.57
CA PRO A 25 -6.17 10.46 4.40
C PRO A 25 -4.92 10.97 3.69
N ILE A 26 -3.84 10.18 3.69
CA ILE A 26 -2.56 10.56 3.07
C ILE A 26 -2.54 10.20 1.60
N CYS A 27 -3.15 9.08 1.23
CA CYS A 27 -3.08 8.51 -0.12
C CYS A 27 -4.30 8.90 -0.96
N ASP A 28 -4.07 9.13 -2.25
CA ASP A 28 -5.16 9.29 -3.23
C ASP A 28 -5.75 7.93 -3.59
N GLU A 29 -4.92 6.89 -3.59
CA GLU A 29 -5.30 5.51 -3.82
C GLU A 29 -4.45 4.58 -2.99
N ILE A 30 -4.99 3.40 -2.65
CA ILE A 30 -4.23 2.31 -2.07
C ILE A 30 -4.42 1.09 -2.96
N ILE A 31 -3.31 0.47 -3.34
CA ILE A 31 -3.28 -0.75 -4.13
C ILE A 31 -2.65 -1.83 -3.28
N ALA A 32 -3.35 -2.92 -3.08
CA ALA A 32 -2.90 -4.00 -2.21
C ALA A 32 -2.88 -5.33 -2.96
N ILE A 33 -2.02 -6.23 -2.52
CA ILE A 33 -1.98 -7.60 -3.01
C ILE A 33 -2.28 -8.55 -1.85
N ASP A 34 -3.26 -9.42 -2.06
CA ASP A 34 -3.69 -10.39 -1.05
C ASP A 34 -2.96 -11.71 -1.26
N ASP A 35 -2.17 -12.12 -0.26
CA ASP A 35 -1.50 -13.42 -0.27
C ASP A 35 -2.39 -14.49 0.33
N ASN A 36 -3.56 -14.72 -0.30
CA ASN A 36 -4.50 -15.79 0.07
C ASN A 36 -4.95 -15.72 1.54
N SER A 37 -5.39 -14.54 1.99
CA SER A 37 -5.94 -14.38 3.34
C SER A 37 -7.14 -15.28 3.54
N THR A 38 -7.24 -15.88 4.74
CA THR A 38 -8.34 -16.76 5.16
C THR A 38 -9.27 -16.09 6.16
N ASP A 39 -8.91 -14.88 6.62
CA ASP A 39 -9.72 -14.08 7.52
C ASP A 39 -10.51 -13.00 6.74
N ASN A 40 -10.98 -11.96 7.40
CA ASN A 40 -11.76 -10.88 6.80
C ASN A 40 -10.91 -9.75 6.20
N SER A 41 -9.58 -9.94 6.09
CA SER A 41 -8.67 -8.90 5.58
C SER A 41 -9.10 -8.38 4.21
N ARG A 42 -9.37 -9.27 3.26
CA ARG A 42 -9.75 -8.89 1.91
C ARG A 42 -11.05 -8.07 1.89
N GLU A 43 -12.05 -8.53 2.65
CA GLU A 43 -13.33 -7.85 2.74
C GLU A 43 -13.17 -6.43 3.31
N ILE A 44 -12.37 -6.29 4.37
CA ILE A 44 -12.08 -4.98 4.98
C ILE A 44 -11.47 -4.04 3.95
N MET A 45 -10.50 -4.51 3.18
CA MET A 45 -9.82 -3.69 2.17
C MET A 45 -10.76 -3.31 1.03
N GLU A 46 -11.52 -4.26 0.50
CA GLU A 46 -12.46 -4.00 -0.59
C GLU A 46 -13.56 -3.01 -0.18
N ASN A 47 -14.10 -3.17 1.04
CA ASN A 47 -15.12 -2.26 1.57
C ASN A 47 -14.59 -0.85 1.77
N ALA A 48 -13.30 -0.68 1.97
CA ALA A 48 -12.66 0.62 2.10
C ALA A 48 -12.31 1.28 0.76
N GLY A 49 -12.60 0.62 -0.36
CA GLY A 49 -12.30 1.15 -1.69
C GLY A 49 -10.87 0.90 -2.16
N VAL A 50 -10.13 0.03 -1.48
CA VAL A 50 -8.77 -0.34 -1.88
C VAL A 50 -8.83 -1.24 -3.11
N ILE A 51 -7.92 -1.01 -4.05
CA ILE A 51 -7.75 -1.89 -5.21
C ILE A 51 -6.98 -3.12 -4.74
N VAL A 52 -7.67 -4.28 -4.70
CA VAL A 52 -7.06 -5.53 -4.21
C VAL A 52 -6.74 -6.44 -5.38
N LYS A 53 -5.48 -6.86 -5.48
CA LYS A 53 -5.00 -7.83 -6.47
C LYS A 53 -4.75 -9.17 -5.79
N ASP A 54 -4.98 -10.25 -6.51
CA ASP A 54 -4.67 -11.59 -6.01
C ASP A 54 -3.23 -11.96 -6.33
N TYR A 55 -2.57 -12.59 -5.37
CA TYR A 55 -1.22 -13.09 -5.57
C TYR A 55 -1.14 -14.04 -6.77
N THR A 56 -2.14 -14.92 -6.90
CA THR A 56 -2.18 -15.93 -7.97
C THR A 56 -2.46 -15.36 -9.36
N GLU A 57 -3.01 -14.13 -9.45
CA GLU A 57 -3.28 -13.46 -10.72
C GLU A 57 -2.02 -12.82 -11.31
N THR A 58 -0.95 -12.71 -10.52
CA THR A 58 0.27 -12.05 -10.95
C THR A 58 1.20 -13.08 -11.59
N ALA A 59 1.17 -13.17 -12.93
CA ALA A 59 1.95 -14.14 -13.68
C ALA A 59 3.46 -14.06 -13.40
N ASP A 60 3.92 -12.90 -12.93
CA ASP A 60 5.33 -12.66 -12.62
C ASP A 60 5.76 -13.18 -11.26
N ILE A 61 4.82 -13.62 -10.43
CA ILE A 61 5.11 -14.09 -9.06
C ILE A 61 5.06 -15.61 -9.03
N ARG A 62 5.93 -16.24 -9.82
CA ARG A 62 6.02 -17.70 -9.87
C ARG A 62 7.05 -18.20 -8.88
N GLY A 63 6.81 -19.40 -8.36
CA GLY A 63 7.76 -20.09 -7.49
C GLY A 63 7.67 -19.71 -6.02
N GLY A 64 6.56 -19.12 -5.57
CA GLY A 64 6.30 -18.76 -4.19
C GLY A 64 6.42 -17.28 -3.90
N TRP A 65 6.19 -16.91 -2.66
CA TRP A 65 6.17 -15.53 -2.23
C TRP A 65 7.59 -14.92 -2.30
N ASN A 66 7.72 -13.85 -3.05
CA ASN A 66 8.98 -13.10 -3.16
C ASN A 66 8.67 -11.62 -2.93
N PRO A 67 9.05 -11.05 -1.77
CA PRO A 67 8.71 -9.66 -1.45
C PRO A 67 9.18 -8.65 -2.47
N GLY A 68 10.37 -8.86 -3.07
CA GLY A 68 10.89 -7.96 -4.09
C GLY A 68 10.05 -7.94 -5.35
N ARG A 69 9.61 -9.11 -5.82
CA ARG A 69 8.76 -9.21 -7.01
C ARG A 69 7.35 -8.68 -6.75
N VAL A 70 6.81 -8.93 -5.56
CA VAL A 70 5.50 -8.41 -5.17
C VAL A 70 5.52 -6.90 -5.17
N ARG A 71 6.54 -6.27 -4.57
CA ARG A 71 6.69 -4.82 -4.56
C ARG A 71 6.86 -4.26 -5.96
N GLN A 72 7.63 -4.92 -6.81
CA GLN A 72 7.84 -4.49 -8.19
C GLN A 72 6.53 -4.55 -8.99
N TYR A 73 5.74 -5.60 -8.82
CA TYR A 73 4.44 -5.71 -9.45
C TYR A 73 3.51 -4.58 -9.02
N LEU A 74 3.42 -4.34 -7.73
CA LEU A 74 2.59 -3.25 -7.19
C LEU A 74 3.05 -1.89 -7.73
N PHE A 75 4.35 -1.67 -7.78
CA PHE A 75 4.94 -0.43 -8.24
C PHE A 75 4.62 -0.19 -9.73
N ASN A 76 4.77 -1.22 -10.56
CA ASN A 76 4.47 -1.12 -11.99
C ASN A 76 2.99 -0.82 -12.22
N TYR A 77 2.11 -1.49 -11.50
CA TYR A 77 0.67 -1.24 -11.59
C TYR A 77 0.34 0.20 -11.15
N ALA A 78 0.94 0.66 -10.08
CA ALA A 78 0.73 2.01 -9.58
C ALA A 78 1.18 3.08 -10.57
N ARG A 79 2.26 2.82 -11.30
CA ARG A 79 2.72 3.71 -12.38
C ARG A 79 1.71 3.79 -13.51
N GLU A 80 1.12 2.67 -13.88
CA GLU A 80 0.05 2.62 -14.89
C GLU A 80 -1.16 3.45 -14.45
N GLN A 81 -1.41 3.55 -13.16
CA GLN A 81 -2.46 4.39 -12.58
C GLN A 81 -2.04 5.86 -12.43
N LYS A 82 -0.90 6.24 -13.01
CA LYS A 82 -0.37 7.62 -13.03
C LYS A 82 0.01 8.15 -11.66
N GLY A 83 0.43 7.28 -10.75
CA GLY A 83 0.98 7.70 -9.47
C GLY A 83 2.29 8.46 -9.63
N THR A 84 2.47 9.51 -8.84
CA THR A 84 3.70 10.31 -8.82
C THR A 84 4.54 10.05 -7.57
N HIS A 85 3.91 9.63 -6.49
CA HIS A 85 4.56 9.33 -5.22
C HIS A 85 3.99 8.03 -4.68
N PHE A 86 4.85 7.18 -4.12
CA PHE A 86 4.47 5.84 -3.69
C PHE A 86 4.88 5.61 -2.24
N LEU A 87 3.97 5.10 -1.43
CA LEU A 87 4.23 4.70 -0.05
C LEU A 87 4.19 3.18 0.03
N CYS A 88 5.35 2.57 0.29
CA CYS A 88 5.44 1.12 0.53
C CYS A 88 5.29 0.88 2.03
N LEU A 89 4.22 0.19 2.40
CA LEU A 89 3.83 0.04 3.80
C LEU A 89 3.53 -1.43 4.13
N ASP A 90 3.62 -1.77 5.41
CA ASP A 90 3.11 -3.02 5.96
C ASP A 90 1.88 -2.72 6.81
N ALA A 91 0.97 -3.70 6.95
CA ALA A 91 -0.32 -3.48 7.62
C ALA A 91 -0.21 -3.10 9.10
N ASP A 92 0.87 -3.49 9.75
CA ASP A 92 1.14 -3.17 11.16
C ASP A 92 1.85 -1.82 11.35
N GLU A 93 2.14 -1.11 10.26
CA GLU A 93 2.76 0.20 10.29
C GLU A 93 1.71 1.30 10.26
N THR A 94 1.88 2.31 11.12
CA THR A 94 1.02 3.50 11.13
C THR A 94 1.88 4.74 11.33
N PHE A 95 1.37 5.86 10.86
CA PHE A 95 2.01 7.16 11.11
C PHE A 95 1.50 7.75 12.42
N THR A 96 2.33 8.60 13.04
CA THR A 96 1.90 9.33 14.24
C THR A 96 0.79 10.33 13.90
N ASN A 97 -0.03 10.66 14.90
CA ASN A 97 -1.10 11.65 14.74
C ASN A 97 -0.55 13.03 14.33
N ASN A 98 0.68 13.34 14.72
CA ASN A 98 1.32 14.60 14.36
C ASN A 98 1.76 14.62 12.89
N PHE A 99 2.08 13.47 12.34
CA PHE A 99 2.54 13.38 10.94
C PHE A 99 1.41 13.40 9.95
N VAL A 100 0.28 12.74 10.25
CA VAL A 100 -0.82 12.59 9.29
C VAL A 100 -1.26 13.93 8.68
N PRO A 101 -1.46 15.03 9.44
CA PRO A 101 -1.90 16.29 8.86
C PRO A 101 -0.91 16.93 7.90
N ILE A 102 0.39 16.66 8.05
CA ILE A 102 1.45 17.28 7.23
C ILE A 102 2.05 16.31 6.22
N ALA A 103 1.59 15.07 6.21
CA ALA A 103 2.20 14.00 5.40
C ALA A 103 2.22 14.34 3.90
N ARG A 104 1.13 14.84 3.36
CA ARG A 104 1.06 15.16 1.93
C ARG A 104 2.02 16.28 1.55
N GLU A 105 2.19 17.28 2.42
CA GLU A 105 3.15 18.36 2.21
C GLU A 105 4.59 17.83 2.22
N VAL A 106 4.92 17.01 3.22
CA VAL A 106 6.26 16.39 3.31
C VAL A 106 6.55 15.54 2.07
N ILE A 107 5.60 14.72 1.66
CA ILE A 107 5.75 13.85 0.48
C ILE A 107 5.91 14.68 -0.79
N SER A 108 5.17 15.78 -0.93
CA SER A 108 5.26 16.64 -2.11
C SER A 108 6.63 17.28 -2.29
N ASN A 109 7.40 17.41 -1.22
CA ASN A 109 8.74 18.00 -1.24
C ASN A 109 9.84 16.97 -1.54
N ILE A 110 9.50 15.68 -1.68
CA ILE A 110 10.47 14.65 -2.04
C ILE A 110 10.69 14.70 -3.55
N PRO A 111 11.95 14.88 -4.00
CA PRO A 111 12.23 14.90 -5.43
C PRO A 111 11.89 13.58 -6.11
N PRO A 112 11.49 13.58 -7.38
CA PRO A 112 11.23 12.34 -8.11
C PRO A 112 12.44 11.39 -8.04
N GLY A 113 12.17 10.10 -7.82
CA GLY A 113 13.20 9.08 -7.72
C GLY A 113 13.93 9.03 -6.39
N LYS A 114 13.58 9.89 -5.44
CA LYS A 114 14.14 9.84 -4.09
C LYS A 114 13.24 9.05 -3.16
N LYS A 115 13.84 8.49 -2.13
CA LYS A 115 13.18 7.63 -1.16
C LYS A 115 13.21 8.28 0.21
N LEU A 116 12.05 8.37 0.86
CA LEU A 116 11.97 8.79 2.25
C LEU A 116 11.96 7.55 3.14
N VAL A 117 12.91 7.48 4.07
CA VAL A 117 12.93 6.43 5.09
C VAL A 117 12.45 7.05 6.39
N MET A 118 11.36 6.51 6.92
CA MET A 118 10.79 6.96 8.18
C MET A 118 11.07 5.93 9.26
N GLN A 119 11.61 6.37 10.36
CA GLN A 119 11.88 5.54 11.53
C GLN A 119 11.01 5.98 12.71
#